data_a77bd87a1d5e10ecbef85e9fe494f258
#
_entry.id   a77bd87a1d5e10ecbef85e9fe494f258
#
_cell.length_a   1.000
_cell.length_b   1.000
_cell.length_c   1.000
_cell.angle_alpha   90.00
_cell.angle_beta   90.00
_cell.angle_gamma   90.00
#
_symmetry.space_group_name_H-M   'P 1'
#
loop_
_entity.id
_entity.type
_entity.pdbx_description
1 polymer ?
#
loop_
_entity_poly.entity_id
_entity_poly.type
_entity_poly.pdbx_seq_one_letter_code
_entity_poly.pdbx_strand_id
1 'polypeptide(L)'
;MSINIVTLVGRVGTDPDIKYFESGSVKCRLTLAVNRRTRNSDKPDWFTLELWDKTAEVAGNYVRKGSLIGVKGSLKFDTWSDRQTGVNRSTPIIRVDQLELLGSKQDRDGGGGDFAPENF
;
A
#
# COMPACT_ATOMS: atom_id res chain seq x y z
N MET A 1 -22.66 6.94 13.69
CA MET A 1 -21.98 7.19 12.39
C MET A 1 -20.50 7.32 12.60
N SER A 2 -19.71 6.78 11.72
CA SER A 2 -18.28 6.93 11.80
C SER A 2 -17.70 7.18 10.41
N ILE A 3 -16.60 7.91 10.38
CA ILE A 3 -15.87 8.18 9.14
C ILE A 3 -14.44 7.69 9.35
N ASN A 4 -14.03 6.80 8.46
CA ASN A 4 -12.67 6.27 8.52
C ASN A 4 -12.20 6.10 7.08
N ILE A 5 -11.61 7.14 6.54
CA ILE A 5 -11.18 7.18 5.15
C ILE A 5 -9.74 7.66 5.09
N VAL A 6 -8.92 6.90 4.38
CA VAL A 6 -7.53 7.25 4.13
C VAL A 6 -7.31 7.21 2.64
N THR A 7 -6.73 8.28 2.11
CA THR A 7 -6.38 8.35 0.69
C THR A 7 -4.90 8.71 0.60
N LEU A 8 -4.13 7.88 -0.08
CA LEU A 8 -2.69 8.07 -0.18
C LEU A 8 -2.23 7.88 -1.61
N VAL A 9 -1.20 8.64 -1.98
CA VAL A 9 -0.47 8.45 -3.24
C VAL A 9 0.99 8.32 -2.88
N GLY A 10 1.65 7.30 -3.40
CA GLY A 10 3.06 7.09 -3.12
C GLY A 10 3.68 6.01 -3.96
N ARG A 11 4.91 5.69 -3.64
CA ARG A 11 5.67 4.64 -4.32
C ARG A 11 5.71 3.38 -3.49
N VAL A 12 5.54 2.27 -4.15
CA VAL A 12 5.55 0.96 -3.50
C VAL A 12 6.97 0.62 -3.09
N GLY A 13 7.14 0.21 -1.83
CA GLY A 13 8.46 -0.08 -1.28
C GLY A 13 8.87 -1.53 -1.35
N THR A 14 7.92 -2.42 -1.58
CA THR A 14 8.19 -3.85 -1.67
C THR A 14 7.33 -4.45 -2.76
N ASP A 15 7.78 -5.55 -3.35
CA ASP A 15 6.92 -6.29 -4.26
C ASP A 15 5.73 -6.86 -3.48
N PRO A 16 4.58 -7.03 -4.13
CA PRO A 16 3.40 -7.54 -3.45
C PRO A 16 3.64 -8.93 -2.85
N ASP A 17 3.24 -9.09 -1.61
CA ASP A 17 3.29 -10.36 -0.92
C ASP A 17 1.89 -10.96 -0.95
N ILE A 18 1.70 -11.99 -1.75
CA ILE A 18 0.39 -12.58 -2.01
C ILE A 18 0.22 -13.85 -1.19
N LYS A 19 -0.90 -13.94 -0.51
CA LYS A 19 -1.24 -15.13 0.26
C LYS A 19 -2.61 -15.65 -0.16
N TYR A 20 -2.68 -16.94 -0.42
CA TYR A 20 -3.91 -17.61 -0.80
C TYR A 20 -4.43 -18.43 0.36
N PHE A 21 -5.72 -18.33 0.62
CA PHE A 21 -6.36 -19.05 1.72
C PHE A 21 -7.23 -20.18 1.18
N GLU A 22 -7.46 -21.19 2.01
CA GLU A 22 -8.28 -22.34 1.63
C GLU A 22 -9.69 -21.92 1.26
N SER A 23 -10.20 -20.85 1.83
CA SER A 23 -11.54 -20.35 1.53
C SER A 23 -11.66 -19.78 0.13
N GLY A 24 -10.54 -19.63 -0.58
CA GLY A 24 -10.53 -19.00 -1.88
C GLY A 24 -10.18 -17.53 -1.85
N SER A 25 -10.04 -16.96 -0.67
CA SER A 25 -9.67 -15.56 -0.54
C SER A 25 -8.20 -15.35 -0.84
N VAL A 26 -7.88 -14.18 -1.35
CA VAL A 26 -6.52 -13.77 -1.67
C VAL A 26 -6.23 -12.49 -0.92
N LYS A 27 -5.07 -12.43 -0.31
CA LYS A 27 -4.64 -11.24 0.43
C LYS A 27 -3.29 -10.80 -0.11
N CYS A 28 -3.16 -9.49 -0.31
CA CYS A 28 -1.89 -8.91 -0.71
C CYS A 28 -1.45 -7.91 0.34
N ARG A 29 -0.19 -7.95 0.70
CA ARG A 29 0.38 -6.96 1.61
C ARG A 29 1.57 -6.31 0.92
N LEU A 30 1.65 -5.00 1.03
CA LEU A 30 2.78 -4.25 0.52
C LEU A 30 2.95 -2.98 1.32
N THR A 31 4.09 -2.33 1.13
CA THR A 31 4.37 -1.07 1.81
C THR A 31 4.32 0.07 0.82
N LEU A 32 3.93 1.24 1.31
CA LEU A 32 3.82 2.44 0.48
C LEU A 32 4.58 3.57 1.15
N ALA A 33 5.45 4.21 0.40
CA ALA A 33 6.20 5.38 0.85
C ALA A 33 5.48 6.63 0.37
N VAL A 34 5.07 7.45 1.32
CA VAL A 34 4.37 8.69 1.04
C VAL A 34 5.21 9.85 1.54
N ASN A 35 5.55 10.76 0.67
CA ASN A 35 6.36 11.89 1.04
C ASN A 35 5.60 12.87 1.91
N ARG A 36 6.24 13.32 2.98
CA ARG A 36 5.69 14.39 3.79
C ARG A 36 5.84 15.72 3.09
N ARG A 37 4.85 16.55 3.27
CA ARG A 37 4.90 17.90 2.74
C ARG A 37 5.50 18.83 3.78
N THR A 38 6.73 18.58 4.18
CA THR A 38 7.43 19.42 5.13
C THR A 38 8.77 19.85 4.55
N ARG A 39 9.23 21.01 4.95
CA ARG A 39 10.48 21.55 4.43
C ARG A 39 11.70 20.79 4.92
N ASN A 40 11.60 20.22 6.08
CA ASN A 40 12.79 19.71 6.78
C ASN A 40 12.89 18.20 6.77
N SER A 41 12.08 17.53 5.99
CA SER A 41 12.12 16.08 6.00
C SER A 41 12.22 15.55 4.58
N ASP A 42 13.27 14.77 4.35
CA ASP A 42 13.44 14.02 3.11
C ASP A 42 12.92 12.61 3.23
N LYS A 43 12.48 12.24 4.41
CA LYS A 43 12.07 10.88 4.68
C LYS A 43 10.58 10.71 4.45
N PRO A 44 10.18 9.68 3.71
CA PRO A 44 8.77 9.41 3.56
C PRO A 44 8.19 8.75 4.81
N ASP A 45 6.90 8.82 4.93
CA ASP A 45 6.18 7.99 5.88
C ASP A 45 5.88 6.66 5.22
N TRP A 46 6.02 5.58 5.96
CA TRP A 46 5.79 4.24 5.45
C TRP A 46 4.48 3.70 5.98
N PHE A 47 3.66 3.22 5.06
CA PHE A 47 2.37 2.63 5.41
C PHE A 47 2.31 1.19 4.95
N THR A 48 1.71 0.34 5.76
CA THR A 48 1.44 -1.04 5.37
C THR A 48 0.04 -1.09 4.79
N LEU A 49 -0.07 -1.62 3.58
CA LEU A 49 -1.34 -1.75 2.88
C LEU A 49 -1.77 -3.21 2.85
N GLU A 50 -3.06 -3.42 2.99
CA GLU A 50 -3.66 -4.74 2.91
C GLU A 50 -4.76 -4.69 1.86
N LEU A 51 -4.65 -5.58 0.87
CA LEU A 51 -5.59 -5.64 -0.23
C LEU A 51 -6.18 -7.05 -0.26
N TRP A 52 -7.44 -7.16 -0.63
CA TRP A 52 -8.14 -8.43 -0.62
C TRP A 52 -8.73 -8.76 -1.98
N ASP A 53 -8.77 -10.04 -2.29
CA ASP A 53 -9.48 -10.63 -3.42
C ASP A 53 -9.14 -9.94 -4.72
N LYS A 54 -10.10 -9.37 -5.41
CA LYS A 54 -9.87 -8.79 -6.73
C LYS A 54 -8.82 -7.67 -6.69
N THR A 55 -8.86 -6.84 -5.68
CA THR A 55 -7.87 -5.78 -5.52
C THR A 55 -6.49 -6.36 -5.29
N ALA A 56 -6.40 -7.45 -4.53
CA ALA A 56 -5.12 -8.14 -4.30
C ALA A 56 -4.59 -8.73 -5.60
N GLU A 57 -5.45 -9.29 -6.43
CA GLU A 57 -5.04 -9.84 -7.71
C GLU A 57 -4.52 -8.77 -8.65
N VAL A 58 -5.18 -7.63 -8.69
CA VAL A 58 -4.72 -6.51 -9.51
C VAL A 58 -3.34 -6.06 -9.06
N ALA A 59 -3.14 -5.95 -7.76
CA ALA A 59 -1.83 -5.56 -7.23
C ALA A 59 -0.77 -6.59 -7.61
N GLY A 60 -1.09 -7.86 -7.46
CA GLY A 60 -0.15 -8.92 -7.80
C GLY A 60 0.26 -8.92 -9.26
N ASN A 61 -0.66 -8.56 -10.15
CA ASN A 61 -0.40 -8.57 -11.58
C ASN A 61 0.30 -7.33 -12.08
N TYR A 62 0.04 -6.18 -11.48
CA TYR A 62 0.46 -4.90 -12.06
C TYR A 62 1.37 -4.06 -11.17
N VAL A 63 1.42 -4.32 -9.90
CA VAL A 63 2.19 -3.50 -8.96
C VAL A 63 3.53 -4.16 -8.67
N ARG A 64 4.58 -3.36 -8.68
CA ARG A 64 5.93 -3.81 -8.35
C ARG A 64 6.59 -2.77 -7.47
N LYS A 65 7.68 -3.15 -6.85
CA LYS A 65 8.50 -2.20 -6.09
C LYS A 65 8.80 -1.00 -6.96
N GLY A 66 8.54 0.18 -6.45
CA GLY A 66 8.76 1.43 -7.17
C GLY A 66 7.56 1.96 -7.93
N SER A 67 6.50 1.17 -8.07
CA SER A 67 5.30 1.62 -8.77
C SER A 67 4.67 2.81 -8.06
N LEU A 68 4.15 3.74 -8.84
CA LEU A 68 3.36 4.86 -8.31
C LEU A 68 1.91 4.45 -8.29
N ILE A 69 1.31 4.46 -7.12
CA ILE A 69 -0.10 4.08 -6.98
C ILE A 69 -0.84 5.04 -6.07
N GLY A 70 -2.14 5.08 -6.24
CA GLY A 70 -3.03 5.74 -5.30
C GLY A 70 -3.93 4.72 -4.66
N VAL A 71 -4.21 4.87 -3.38
CA VAL A 71 -5.08 3.96 -2.67
C VAL A 71 -6.08 4.75 -1.84
N LYS A 72 -7.26 4.17 -1.69
CA LYS A 72 -8.29 4.70 -0.82
C LYS A 72 -8.81 3.55 0.02
N GLY A 73 -8.93 3.77 1.30
CA GLY A 73 -9.39 2.73 2.19
C GLY A 73 -9.64 3.25 3.58
N SER A 74 -9.44 2.38 4.54
CA SER A 74 -9.67 2.72 5.95
C SER A 74 -8.48 2.29 6.79
N LEU A 75 -8.30 2.97 7.90
CA LEU A 75 -7.25 2.63 8.85
C LEU A 75 -7.79 1.60 9.84
N LYS A 76 -7.03 0.55 10.03
CA LYS A 76 -7.33 -0.42 11.08
C LYS A 76 -6.04 -0.76 11.81
N PHE A 77 -6.18 -1.43 12.93
CA PHE A 77 -5.03 -1.87 13.72
C PHE A 77 -5.09 -3.38 13.88
N ASP A 78 -3.99 -4.03 13.55
CA ASP A 78 -3.82 -5.45 13.87
C ASP A 78 -3.16 -5.51 15.23
N THR A 79 -3.77 -6.22 16.14
CA THR A 79 -3.26 -6.34 17.51
C THR A 79 -2.90 -7.79 17.79
N TRP A 80 -1.84 -7.96 18.56
CA TRP A 80 -1.42 -9.30 18.96
C TRP A 80 -0.69 -9.20 20.30
N SER A 81 -0.58 -10.35 20.97
CA SER A 81 0.18 -10.47 22.19
C SER A 81 1.57 -10.97 21.89
N ASP A 82 2.57 -10.29 22.46
CA ASP A 82 3.94 -10.75 22.37
C ASP A 82 4.11 -11.90 23.35
N ARG A 83 4.47 -13.07 22.85
CA ARG A 83 4.60 -14.26 23.69
C ARG A 83 5.73 -14.17 24.67
N GLN A 84 6.75 -13.41 24.38
CA GLN A 84 7.92 -13.31 25.25
C GLN A 84 7.70 -12.34 26.39
N THR A 85 7.03 -11.23 26.13
CA THR A 85 6.86 -10.17 27.11
C THR A 85 5.44 -10.09 27.65
N GLY A 86 4.47 -10.71 26.99
CA GLY A 86 3.07 -10.59 27.37
C GLY A 86 2.45 -9.26 27.03
N VAL A 87 3.19 -8.38 26.37
CA VAL A 87 2.71 -7.05 26.03
C VAL A 87 1.85 -7.12 24.78
N ASN A 88 0.73 -6.42 24.79
CA ASN A 88 -0.10 -6.27 23.59
C ASN A 88 0.53 -5.26 22.66
N ARG A 89 0.62 -5.64 21.39
CA ARG A 89 1.16 -4.76 20.36
C ARG A 89 0.13 -4.53 19.28
N SER A 90 0.24 -3.40 18.61
CA SER A 90 -0.65 -3.10 17.50
C SER A 90 0.14 -2.46 16.38
N THR A 91 -0.29 -2.74 15.15
CA THR A 91 0.30 -2.18 13.95
C THR A 91 -0.80 -1.53 13.14
N PRO A 92 -0.61 -0.26 12.72
CA PRO A 92 -1.59 0.38 11.86
C PRO A 92 -1.50 -0.19 10.44
N ILE A 93 -2.64 -0.49 9.88
CA ILE A 93 -2.75 -1.08 8.53
C ILE A 93 -3.82 -0.31 7.77
N ILE A 94 -3.53 0.01 6.52
CA ILE A 94 -4.53 0.60 5.63
C ILE A 94 -5.17 -0.53 4.85
N ARG A 95 -6.44 -0.75 5.09
CA ARG A 95 -7.21 -1.71 4.28
C ARG A 95 -7.70 -1.00 3.03
N VAL A 96 -7.20 -1.44 1.89
CA VAL A 96 -7.46 -0.77 0.62
C VAL A 96 -8.78 -1.23 0.01
N ASP A 97 -9.64 -0.27 -0.27
CA ASP A 97 -10.90 -0.53 -0.98
C ASP A 97 -10.78 -0.24 -2.45
N GLN A 98 -9.90 0.69 -2.81
CA GLN A 98 -9.75 1.16 -4.18
C GLN A 98 -8.28 1.36 -4.49
N LEU A 99 -7.84 0.83 -5.61
CA LEU A 99 -6.45 0.93 -6.06
C LEU A 99 -6.42 1.58 -7.43
N GLU A 100 -5.58 2.61 -7.56
CA GLU A 100 -5.37 3.29 -8.83
C GLU A 100 -3.91 3.14 -9.24
N LEU A 101 -3.71 2.71 -10.47
CA LEU A 101 -2.37 2.59 -11.04
C LEU A 101 -2.05 3.91 -11.73
N LEU A 102 -1.14 4.67 -11.15
CA LEU A 102 -0.88 6.05 -11.58
C LEU A 102 0.34 6.18 -12.47
N GLY A 103 1.25 5.21 -12.42
CA GLY A 103 2.44 5.27 -13.25
C GLY A 103 2.12 5.04 -14.71
N SER A 104 2.93 5.62 -15.60
CA SER A 104 2.81 5.36 -17.02
C SER A 104 3.19 3.91 -17.30
N LYS A 105 2.85 3.45 -18.51
CA LYS A 105 3.26 2.11 -18.92
C LYS A 105 4.77 1.97 -18.90
N GLN A 106 5.47 2.99 -19.34
CA GLN A 106 6.93 2.99 -19.32
C GLN A 106 7.47 2.95 -17.90
N ASP A 107 6.82 3.66 -17.01
CA ASP A 107 7.21 3.68 -15.62
C ASP A 107 7.08 2.27 -15.03
N ARG A 108 5.99 1.57 -15.35
CA ARG A 108 5.77 0.21 -14.88
C ARG A 108 6.76 -0.77 -15.47
N ASP A 109 7.20 -0.52 -16.69
CA ASP A 109 8.15 -1.39 -17.37
C ASP A 109 9.59 -1.09 -16.97
N GLY A 110 9.78 -0.12 -16.07
CA GLY A 110 11.11 0.25 -15.66
C GLY A 110 11.80 1.21 -16.57
N GLY A 111 11.17 1.57 -17.66
CA GLY A 111 11.72 2.57 -18.57
C GLY A 111 11.34 3.95 -18.09
N GLY A 112 12.25 4.87 -18.16
CA GLY A 112 11.95 6.24 -17.79
C GLY A 112 10.86 6.78 -18.70
N GLY A 113 9.77 7.18 -18.12
CA GLY A 113 8.70 7.76 -18.90
C GLY A 113 9.13 9.08 -19.46
N ASP A 114 8.84 9.29 -20.71
CA ASP A 114 9.06 10.58 -21.31
C ASP A 114 8.06 11.57 -20.76
N PHE A 115 7.13 11.10 -20.01
CA PHE A 115 6.07 11.90 -19.49
C PHE A 115 5.47 11.19 -18.31
N ALA A 116 5.19 11.90 -17.30
CA ALA A 116 4.50 11.36 -16.13
C ALA A 116 3.53 12.41 -15.66
N PRO A 117 2.42 12.01 -15.11
CA PRO A 117 1.53 12.98 -14.49
C PRO A 117 2.18 13.47 -13.22
N GLU A 118 2.92 14.50 -13.37
CA GLU A 118 3.69 15.04 -12.26
C GLU A 118 2.87 15.88 -11.33
N ASN A 119 1.60 15.80 -11.40
CA ASN A 119 0.71 16.64 -10.64
C ASN A 119 0.32 16.05 -9.31
N PHE A 120 1.23 15.44 -8.67
CA PHE A 120 0.96 14.85 -7.37
C PHE A 120 1.83 15.47 -6.31
#